data_25566b8df581033038c67a6d23b1c36d
#
_entry.id   25566b8df581033038c67a6d23b1c36d
#
_cell.length_a   1.000
_cell.length_b   1.000
_cell.length_c   1.000
_cell.angle_alpha   90.00
_cell.angle_beta   90.00
_cell.angle_gamma   90.00
#
_symmetry.space_group_name_H-M   'P 1'
#
loop_
_entity.id
_entity.type
_entity.pdbx_description
1 polymer ?
#
loop_
_entity_poly.entity_id
_entity_poly.type
_entity_poly.pdbx_seq_one_letter_code
_entity_poly.pdbx_strand_id
1 'polypeptide(L)'
;MKLNTIQYIILILLIGSVNLFSSCKDDDGHDAGSPVVVNRFYPTSGSAGTEILITGKNFSENPEDISVTLGNIPLKVLNCSMNNILAIVPPKLGDGELTITIANREPVRTIEKFTYSFSAVVTTLA
;
A
#
# COMPACT_ATOMS: atom_id res chain seq x y z
N MET A 1 -14.76 61.13 -19.28
CA MET A 1 -14.74 61.11 -17.84
C MET A 1 -13.58 60.23 -17.37
N LYS A 2 -12.64 60.81 -16.68
CA LYS A 2 -11.46 60.04 -16.25
C LYS A 2 -11.84 59.13 -15.10
N LEU A 3 -11.69 57.82 -15.28
CA LEU A 3 -11.72 56.88 -14.21
C LEU A 3 -10.62 57.23 -13.21
N ASN A 4 -10.99 57.48 -11.99
CA ASN A 4 -10.04 57.79 -10.94
C ASN A 4 -9.14 56.55 -10.68
N THR A 5 -7.89 56.80 -10.44
CA THR A 5 -6.89 55.79 -10.13
C THR A 5 -7.36 54.77 -9.07
N ILE A 6 -8.20 55.23 -8.16
CA ILE A 6 -8.83 54.43 -7.11
C ILE A 6 -9.78 53.36 -7.69
N GLN A 7 -10.51 53.67 -8.75
CA GLN A 7 -11.41 52.71 -9.40
C GLN A 7 -10.63 51.62 -10.15
N TYR A 8 -9.49 51.96 -10.71
CA TYR A 8 -8.59 50.96 -11.29
C TYR A 8 -7.98 50.02 -10.26
N ILE A 9 -7.62 50.55 -9.11
CA ILE A 9 -7.06 49.75 -8.01
C ILE A 9 -8.13 48.80 -7.46
N ILE A 10 -9.36 49.24 -7.32
CA ILE A 10 -10.47 48.40 -6.87
C ILE A 10 -10.78 47.31 -7.90
N LEU A 11 -10.73 47.61 -9.18
CA LEU A 11 -10.95 46.66 -10.25
C LEU A 11 -9.85 45.58 -10.28
N ILE A 12 -8.59 46.00 -10.09
CA ILE A 12 -7.45 45.09 -10.03
C ILE A 12 -7.51 44.21 -8.77
N LEU A 13 -7.93 44.73 -7.65
CA LEU A 13 -8.14 43.99 -6.41
C LEU A 13 -9.29 42.96 -6.54
N LEU A 14 -10.33 43.28 -7.27
CA LEU A 14 -11.43 42.37 -7.56
C LEU A 14 -11.02 41.21 -8.47
N ILE A 15 -10.12 41.43 -9.39
CA ILE A 15 -9.60 40.40 -10.28
C ILE A 15 -8.55 39.53 -9.58
N GLY A 16 -7.80 40.13 -8.63
CA GLY A 16 -6.76 39.41 -7.87
C GLY A 16 -7.30 38.42 -6.84
N SER A 17 -8.57 38.51 -6.46
CA SER A 17 -9.14 37.64 -5.42
C SER A 17 -9.69 36.30 -5.93
N VAL A 18 -9.68 36.09 -7.24
CA VAL A 18 -10.22 34.85 -7.84
C VAL A 18 -9.20 33.70 -7.89
N ASN A 19 -7.95 33.98 -7.59
CA ASN A 19 -6.89 32.99 -7.68
C ASN A 19 -6.56 32.27 -6.37
N LEU A 20 -7.34 32.47 -5.32
CA LEU A 20 -7.11 31.82 -4.03
C LEU A 20 -7.90 30.53 -3.84
N PHE A 21 -8.57 30.08 -4.87
CA PHE A 21 -9.03 28.70 -4.89
C PHE A 21 -7.91 27.82 -5.48
N SER A 22 -6.80 27.74 -4.76
CA SER A 22 -6.07 26.51 -4.82
C SER A 22 -7.06 25.46 -4.34
N SER A 23 -7.62 24.76 -5.26
CA SER A 23 -8.39 23.58 -4.98
C SER A 23 -7.57 22.71 -4.04
N CYS A 24 -7.99 22.62 -2.80
CA CYS A 24 -7.75 21.43 -2.05
C CYS A 24 -8.38 20.31 -2.87
N LYS A 25 -7.59 19.64 -3.63
CA LYS A 25 -7.99 18.36 -4.15
C LYS A 25 -8.23 17.52 -2.94
N ASP A 26 -9.46 17.16 -2.71
CA ASP A 26 -9.78 15.99 -1.94
C ASP A 26 -9.14 14.84 -2.71
N ASP A 27 -7.92 14.54 -2.33
CA ASP A 27 -7.23 13.40 -2.86
C ASP A 27 -7.96 12.17 -2.36
N ASP A 28 -8.85 11.68 -3.18
CA ASP A 28 -9.28 10.30 -3.12
C ASP A 28 -8.05 9.43 -3.40
N GLY A 29 -7.17 9.40 -2.44
CA GLY A 29 -6.27 8.30 -2.16
C GLY A 29 -5.27 7.86 -3.21
N HIS A 30 -4.99 8.60 -4.26
CA HIS A 30 -3.92 8.27 -5.19
C HIS A 30 -2.76 9.25 -5.13
N ASP A 31 -2.32 9.57 -3.94
CA ASP A 31 -1.02 10.20 -3.80
C ASP A 31 0.06 9.15 -4.06
N ALA A 32 0.59 9.19 -5.28
CA ALA A 32 1.79 8.43 -5.63
C ALA A 32 3.00 8.75 -4.72
N GLY A 33 2.84 9.67 -3.79
CA GLY A 33 3.84 10.07 -2.82
C GLY A 33 3.50 9.72 -1.37
N SER A 34 2.29 9.21 -1.08
CA SER A 34 1.96 8.82 0.29
C SER A 34 2.70 7.56 0.70
N PRO A 35 3.30 7.53 1.90
CA PRO A 35 4.07 6.36 2.34
C PRO A 35 3.17 5.14 2.46
N VAL A 36 3.70 4.00 2.05
CA VAL A 36 3.08 2.70 2.27
C VAL A 36 3.14 2.39 3.75
N VAL A 37 2.01 2.03 4.34
CA VAL A 37 1.92 1.64 5.74
C VAL A 37 1.42 0.21 5.83
N VAL A 38 2.14 -0.63 6.54
CA VAL A 38 1.72 -2.00 6.87
C VAL A 38 1.37 -2.02 8.35
N ASN A 39 0.11 -2.33 8.67
CA ASN A 39 -0.36 -2.38 10.04
C ASN A 39 -0.05 -3.72 10.69
N ARG A 40 -0.48 -4.79 10.04
CA ARG A 40 -0.31 -6.17 10.51
C ARG A 40 -0.66 -7.16 9.40
N PHE A 41 -0.35 -8.41 9.64
CA PHE A 41 -0.80 -9.50 8.80
C PHE A 41 -1.32 -10.66 9.65
N TYR A 42 -2.17 -11.47 9.06
CA TYR A 42 -2.79 -12.61 9.72
C TYR A 42 -3.09 -13.73 8.71
N PRO A 43 -2.87 -15.00 9.05
CA PRO A 43 -2.24 -15.49 10.27
C PRO A 43 -0.74 -15.23 10.29
N THR A 44 -0.13 -15.28 11.49
CA THR A 44 1.32 -15.10 11.67
C THR A 44 2.10 -16.41 11.56
N SER A 45 1.41 -17.49 11.31
CA SER A 45 2.01 -18.83 11.10
C SER A 45 1.17 -19.65 10.14
N GLY A 46 1.81 -20.56 9.47
CA GLY A 46 1.12 -21.47 8.55
C GLY A 46 2.08 -22.29 7.72
N SER A 47 1.51 -23.16 6.90
CA SER A 47 2.22 -24.01 5.96
C SER A 47 2.00 -23.54 4.52
N ALA A 48 2.55 -24.26 3.56
CA ALA A 48 2.28 -24.03 2.14
C ALA A 48 0.77 -24.02 1.86
N GLY A 49 0.32 -23.04 1.09
CA GLY A 49 -1.09 -22.86 0.77
C GLY A 49 -1.87 -21.99 1.76
N THR A 50 -1.26 -21.58 2.87
CA THR A 50 -1.89 -20.64 3.81
C THR A 50 -2.06 -19.29 3.13
N GLU A 51 -3.24 -18.70 3.23
CA GLU A 51 -3.51 -17.35 2.76
C GLU A 51 -3.24 -16.36 3.89
N ILE A 52 -2.41 -15.37 3.59
CA ILE A 52 -2.06 -14.30 4.53
C ILE A 52 -2.76 -13.02 4.08
N LEU A 53 -3.54 -12.44 4.97
CA LEU A 53 -4.11 -11.12 4.77
C LEU A 53 -3.22 -10.07 5.41
N ILE A 54 -2.70 -9.16 4.60
CA ILE A 54 -1.88 -8.03 5.02
C ILE A 54 -2.76 -6.79 4.99
N THR A 55 -2.82 -6.08 6.10
CA THR A 55 -3.62 -4.86 6.22
C THR A 55 -2.72 -3.64 6.37
N GLY A 56 -3.14 -2.55 5.76
CA GLY A 56 -2.35 -1.32 5.77
C GLY A 56 -3.02 -0.16 5.07
N LYS A 57 -2.20 0.70 4.49
CA LYS A 57 -2.66 1.88 3.73
C LYS A 57 -1.74 2.14 2.55
N ASN A 58 -2.31 2.76 1.53
CA ASN A 58 -1.60 3.20 0.34
C ASN A 58 -0.97 2.05 -0.47
N PHE A 59 -1.61 0.91 -0.47
CA PHE A 59 -1.25 -0.20 -1.35
C PHE A 59 -1.66 0.10 -2.80
N SER A 60 -1.80 -0.89 -3.62
CA SER A 60 -2.28 -0.78 -5.00
C SER A 60 -3.45 -1.72 -5.23
N GLU A 61 -4.32 -1.35 -6.14
CA GLU A 61 -5.38 -2.23 -6.64
C GLU A 61 -4.90 -3.15 -7.77
N ASN A 62 -3.70 -2.88 -8.28
CA ASN A 62 -3.08 -3.68 -9.32
C ASN A 62 -2.09 -4.67 -8.69
N PRO A 63 -2.32 -5.99 -8.80
CA PRO A 63 -1.43 -7.00 -8.24
C PRO A 63 0.00 -6.94 -8.81
N GLU A 64 0.16 -6.47 -10.04
CA GLU A 64 1.46 -6.37 -10.69
C GLU A 64 2.38 -5.32 -10.05
N ASP A 65 1.79 -4.34 -9.37
CA ASP A 65 2.53 -3.32 -8.64
C ASP A 65 2.98 -3.79 -7.25
N ILE A 66 2.51 -4.94 -6.81
CA ILE A 66 2.72 -5.43 -5.45
C ILE A 66 3.69 -6.60 -5.45
N SER A 67 4.74 -6.47 -4.67
CA SER A 67 5.67 -7.54 -4.37
C SER A 67 5.65 -7.82 -2.88
N VAL A 68 5.36 -9.05 -2.51
CA VAL A 68 5.45 -9.54 -1.12
C VAL A 68 6.50 -10.63 -1.08
N THR A 69 7.50 -10.45 -0.25
CA THR A 69 8.56 -11.44 -0.07
C THR A 69 8.76 -11.76 1.40
N LEU A 70 9.19 -12.98 1.68
CA LEU A 70 9.73 -13.37 2.97
C LEU A 70 11.19 -13.80 2.76
N GLY A 71 12.12 -13.01 3.29
CA GLY A 71 13.51 -13.13 2.88
C GLY A 71 13.64 -12.89 1.37
N ASN A 72 14.16 -13.87 0.65
CA ASN A 72 14.29 -13.80 -0.82
C ASN A 72 13.20 -14.58 -1.56
N ILE A 73 12.20 -15.10 -0.85
CA ILE A 73 11.16 -15.96 -1.44
C ILE A 73 9.91 -15.12 -1.69
N PRO A 74 9.47 -14.99 -2.95
CA PRO A 74 8.27 -14.24 -3.28
C PRO A 74 7.00 -15.02 -2.92
N LEU A 75 6.02 -14.31 -2.37
CA LEU A 75 4.66 -14.81 -2.18
C LEU A 75 3.79 -14.36 -3.35
N LYS A 76 2.92 -15.24 -3.82
CA LYS A 76 1.97 -14.88 -4.86
C LYS A 76 0.84 -14.04 -4.28
N VAL A 77 0.60 -12.88 -4.85
CA VAL A 77 -0.55 -12.04 -4.52
C VAL A 77 -1.79 -12.57 -5.23
N LEU A 78 -2.81 -12.92 -4.46
CA LEU A 78 -4.08 -13.45 -4.98
C LEU A 78 -5.08 -12.34 -5.24
N ASN A 79 -5.11 -11.35 -4.35
CA ASN A 79 -6.01 -10.21 -4.42
C ASN A 79 -5.41 -9.01 -3.70
N CYS A 80 -5.82 -7.82 -4.07
CA CYS A 80 -5.34 -6.59 -3.45
C CYS A 80 -6.35 -5.46 -3.54
N SER A 81 -6.21 -4.53 -2.62
CA SER A 81 -6.89 -3.26 -2.60
C SER A 81 -5.97 -2.21 -1.98
N MET A 82 -6.40 -0.98 -1.88
CA MET A 82 -5.61 0.09 -1.25
C MET A 82 -5.25 -0.18 0.21
N ASN A 83 -6.00 -1.06 0.89
CA ASN A 83 -5.85 -1.32 2.32
C ASN A 83 -5.53 -2.77 2.67
N ASN A 84 -5.64 -3.67 1.71
CA ASN A 84 -5.50 -5.10 1.95
C ASN A 84 -4.74 -5.78 0.82
N ILE A 85 -3.90 -6.73 1.18
CA ILE A 85 -3.24 -7.64 0.24
C ILE A 85 -3.47 -9.06 0.73
N LEU A 86 -3.97 -9.91 -0.14
CA LEU A 86 -4.10 -11.34 0.11
C LEU A 86 -2.99 -12.06 -0.66
N ALA A 87 -2.12 -12.75 0.06
CA ALA A 87 -1.01 -13.49 -0.50
C ALA A 87 -1.03 -14.93 -0.03
N ILE A 88 -0.48 -15.83 -0.84
CA ILE A 88 -0.40 -17.26 -0.51
C ILE A 88 1.02 -17.67 -0.20
N VAL A 89 1.18 -18.47 0.84
CA VAL A 89 2.47 -19.02 1.27
C VAL A 89 2.93 -20.11 0.31
N PRO A 90 4.11 -19.97 -0.30
CA PRO A 90 4.69 -21.01 -1.15
C PRO A 90 5.26 -22.16 -0.30
N PRO A 91 5.51 -23.31 -0.91
CA PRO A 91 6.22 -24.39 -0.23
C PRO A 91 7.66 -24.00 0.09
N LYS A 92 8.19 -24.54 1.17
CA LYS A 92 9.57 -24.31 1.63
C LYS A 92 9.88 -22.86 2.01
N LEU A 93 8.87 -22.10 2.41
CA LEU A 93 9.10 -20.81 3.02
C LEU A 93 9.82 -21.02 4.37
N GLY A 94 10.74 -20.13 4.70
CA GLY A 94 11.31 -20.09 6.05
C GLY A 94 10.55 -19.14 6.96
N ASP A 95 11.04 -18.97 8.18
CA ASP A 95 10.54 -17.97 9.10
C ASP A 95 11.17 -16.61 8.78
N GLY A 96 10.43 -15.54 9.03
CA GLY A 96 10.99 -14.21 8.87
C GLY A 96 9.96 -13.10 8.77
N GLU A 97 10.45 -11.91 8.50
CA GLU A 97 9.63 -10.73 8.28
C GLU A 97 9.16 -10.69 6.82
N LEU A 98 7.93 -10.23 6.64
CA LEU A 98 7.43 -9.95 5.30
C LEU A 98 7.95 -8.58 4.85
N THR A 99 8.36 -8.50 3.61
CA THR A 99 8.70 -7.24 2.95
C THR A 99 7.68 -6.97 1.85
N ILE A 100 7.03 -5.83 1.94
CA ILE A 100 6.03 -5.39 0.98
C ILE A 100 6.59 -4.22 0.19
N THR A 101 6.60 -4.34 -1.12
CA THR A 101 7.03 -3.28 -2.04
C THR A 101 5.87 -2.95 -2.96
N ILE A 102 5.51 -1.69 -3.04
CA ILE A 102 4.45 -1.19 -3.91
C ILE A 102 5.08 -0.33 -5.01
N ALA A 103 5.02 -0.81 -6.24
CA ALA A 103 5.60 -0.12 -7.40
C ALA A 103 7.06 0.33 -7.14
N ASN A 104 7.36 1.60 -7.33
CA ASN A 104 8.70 2.16 -7.12
C ASN A 104 8.89 2.80 -5.74
N ARG A 105 8.01 2.48 -4.79
CA ARG A 105 8.09 3.02 -3.43
C ARG A 105 9.07 2.24 -2.57
N GLU A 106 9.47 2.84 -1.45
CA GLU A 106 10.34 2.18 -0.47
C GLU A 106 9.70 0.91 0.08
N PRO A 107 10.46 -0.20 0.14
CA PRO A 107 9.99 -1.42 0.75
C PRO A 107 9.67 -1.25 2.24
N VAL A 108 8.57 -1.83 2.68
CA VAL A 108 8.15 -1.83 4.08
C VAL A 108 8.26 -3.24 4.63
N ARG A 109 8.93 -3.39 5.77
CA ARG A 109 9.03 -4.66 6.49
C ARG A 109 8.03 -4.70 7.62
N THR A 110 7.49 -5.87 7.86
CA THR A 110 6.62 -6.10 9.02
C THR A 110 7.44 -6.19 10.29
N ILE A 111 6.88 -5.74 11.39
CA ILE A 111 7.49 -5.90 12.72
C ILE A 111 7.33 -7.35 13.19
N GLU A 112 6.17 -7.92 12.91
CA GLU A 112 5.87 -9.31 13.22
C GLU A 112 6.54 -10.26 12.25
N LYS A 113 6.97 -11.40 12.76
CA LYS A 113 7.57 -12.47 11.96
C LYS A 113 6.52 -13.52 11.63
N PHE A 114 6.58 -14.03 10.43
CA PHE A 114 5.82 -15.19 10.02
C PHE A 114 6.60 -16.45 10.38
N THR A 115 5.93 -17.41 10.99
CA THR A 115 6.49 -18.73 11.33
C THR A 115 5.97 -19.77 10.38
N TYR A 116 6.86 -20.38 9.61
CA TYR A 116 6.52 -21.44 8.68
C TYR A 116 6.44 -22.76 9.42
N SER A 117 5.27 -23.38 9.42
CA SER A 117 5.08 -24.70 9.99
C SER A 117 5.05 -25.76 8.90
N PHE A 118 5.92 -26.75 9.02
CA PHE A 118 5.82 -27.95 8.19
C PHE A 118 4.57 -28.72 8.59
N SER A 119 3.62 -28.80 7.67
CA SER A 119 2.63 -29.84 7.73
C SER A 119 3.29 -31.11 7.18
N ALA A 120 3.93 -31.86 8.03
CA ALA A 120 4.33 -33.21 7.67
C ALA A 120 3.07 -34.06 7.53
N VAL A 121 2.59 -34.22 6.32
CA VAL A 121 1.66 -35.30 6.02
C VAL A 121 2.45 -36.57 6.07
N VAL A 122 2.50 -37.19 7.23
CA VAL A 122 2.97 -38.56 7.35
C VAL A 122 1.87 -39.45 6.76
N THR A 123 1.99 -39.73 5.49
CA THR A 123 1.22 -40.82 4.91
C THR A 123 1.87 -42.12 5.37
N THR A 124 1.44 -42.66 6.47
CA THR A 124 1.74 -44.02 6.81
C THR A 124 0.95 -44.89 5.87
N LEU A 125 1.63 -45.35 4.87
CA LEU A 125 1.21 -46.53 4.15
C LEU A 125 1.47 -47.73 5.06
N ALA A 126 0.42 -48.19 5.67
CA ALA A 126 0.46 -49.50 6.29
C ALA A 126 0.48 -50.57 5.21
#